data_dd77216a4f616700852c6e76775bb7c0
#
_entry.id   dd77216a4f616700852c6e76775bb7c0
#
_cell.length_a   1.000
_cell.length_b   1.000
_cell.length_c   1.000
_cell.angle_alpha   90.00
_cell.angle_beta   90.00
_cell.angle_gamma   90.00
#
_symmetry.space_group_name_H-M   'P 1'
#
loop_
_entity.id
_entity.type
_entity.pdbx_description
1 polymer ?
#
loop_
_entity_poly.entity_id
_entity_poly.type
_entity_poly.pdbx_seq_one_letter_code
_entity_poly.pdbx_strand_id
1 'polypeptide(L)'
;MPPKAPKAPITCNWVRSNVTDSILADFVKTGYLPNKEVMSYGAPDPSEERPQPKDGEVVIFTDHMNRGFAPPGSKFFRDVLHFFDLRPQDIGPNSVSNICNFQVFCEVYLGEEPSLLLFRELF
;
A
#
# COMPACT_ATOMS: atom_id res chain seq x y z
N MET A 1 33.46 -11.50 -1.22
CA MET A 1 32.08 -11.80 -0.84
C MET A 1 31.60 -12.99 -1.61
N PRO A 2 31.15 -14.02 -0.92
CA PRO A 2 30.53 -15.09 -1.67
C PRO A 2 29.32 -14.54 -2.43
N PRO A 3 29.07 -15.01 -3.66
CA PRO A 3 27.90 -14.59 -4.38
C PRO A 3 26.65 -14.92 -3.55
N LYS A 4 25.72 -13.99 -3.47
CA LYS A 4 24.43 -14.28 -2.83
C LYS A 4 23.85 -15.52 -3.50
N ALA A 5 23.50 -16.51 -2.71
CA ALA A 5 22.71 -17.62 -3.21
C ALA A 5 21.50 -17.07 -3.97
N PRO A 6 21.13 -17.65 -5.12
CA PRO A 6 19.92 -17.21 -5.79
C PRO A 6 18.78 -17.25 -4.79
N LYS A 7 18.02 -16.18 -4.71
CA LYS A 7 16.84 -16.14 -3.84
C LYS A 7 16.01 -17.38 -4.17
N ALA A 8 15.72 -18.19 -3.15
CA ALA A 8 14.76 -19.27 -3.32
C ALA A 8 13.51 -18.70 -4.01
N PRO A 9 12.94 -19.40 -4.98
CA PRO A 9 11.70 -18.94 -5.59
C PRO A 9 10.69 -18.65 -4.49
N ILE A 10 10.01 -17.51 -4.60
CA ILE A 10 8.98 -17.14 -3.65
C ILE A 10 7.98 -18.30 -3.62
N THR A 11 8.01 -19.09 -2.55
CA THR A 11 7.14 -20.25 -2.40
C THR A 11 5.76 -19.83 -1.88
N CYS A 12 5.64 -18.59 -1.39
CA CYS A 12 4.36 -18.04 -0.93
C CYS A 12 3.58 -17.54 -2.13
N ASN A 13 2.58 -18.30 -2.53
CA ASN A 13 1.64 -17.88 -3.56
C ASN A 13 0.61 -16.94 -2.93
N TRP A 14 0.31 -15.85 -3.64
CA TRP A 14 -0.82 -15.03 -3.25
C TRP A 14 -2.10 -15.82 -3.42
N VAL A 15 -3.01 -15.68 -2.48
CA VAL A 15 -4.37 -16.17 -2.65
C VAL A 15 -5.02 -15.35 -3.76
N ARG A 16 -5.76 -16.02 -4.64
CA ARG A 16 -6.50 -15.33 -5.71
C ARG A 16 -7.40 -14.27 -5.10
N SER A 17 -7.43 -13.11 -5.73
CA SER A 17 -8.25 -12.01 -5.27
C SER A 17 -9.74 -12.38 -5.35
N ASN A 18 -10.46 -12.08 -4.29
CA ASN A 18 -11.93 -12.14 -4.26
C ASN A 18 -12.57 -10.76 -4.47
N VAL A 19 -11.78 -9.76 -4.79
CA VAL A 19 -12.24 -8.39 -5.00
C VAL A 19 -13.02 -8.31 -6.32
N THR A 20 -14.21 -7.77 -6.26
CA THR A 20 -15.09 -7.53 -7.40
C THR A 20 -15.43 -6.06 -7.51
N ASP A 21 -16.04 -5.65 -8.61
CA ASP A 21 -16.49 -4.26 -8.77
C ASP A 21 -17.50 -3.85 -7.69
N SER A 22 -18.31 -4.79 -7.22
CA SER A 22 -19.25 -4.56 -6.12
C SER A 22 -18.53 -4.23 -4.82
N ILE A 23 -17.46 -4.96 -4.51
CA ILE A 23 -16.63 -4.71 -3.33
C ILE A 23 -15.95 -3.33 -3.43
N LEU A 24 -15.44 -2.97 -4.62
CA LEU A 24 -14.85 -1.66 -4.84
C LEU A 24 -15.87 -0.53 -4.64
N ALA A 25 -17.10 -0.71 -5.10
CA ALA A 25 -18.17 0.25 -4.86
C ALA A 25 -18.47 0.43 -3.36
N ASP A 26 -18.43 -0.65 -2.59
CA ASP A 26 -18.59 -0.59 -1.14
C ASP A 26 -17.45 0.19 -0.47
N PHE A 27 -16.22 0.03 -0.94
CA PHE A 27 -15.08 0.80 -0.43
C PHE A 27 -15.23 2.31 -0.71
N VAL A 28 -15.81 2.67 -1.83
CA VAL A 28 -16.12 4.08 -2.12
C VAL A 28 -17.16 4.62 -1.14
N LYS A 29 -18.20 3.85 -0.88
CA LYS A 29 -19.27 4.24 0.07
C LYS A 29 -18.73 4.42 1.49
N THR A 30 -17.81 3.58 1.92
CA THR A 30 -17.22 3.64 3.26
C THR A 30 -16.05 4.62 3.38
N GLY A 31 -15.64 5.24 2.28
CA GLY A 31 -14.57 6.24 2.27
C GLY A 31 -13.16 5.68 2.16
N TYR A 32 -13.00 4.39 1.94
CA TYR A 32 -11.67 3.79 1.75
C TYR A 32 -11.08 4.07 0.36
N LEU A 33 -11.92 4.29 -0.64
CA LEU A 33 -11.50 4.62 -2.01
C LEU A 33 -12.14 5.93 -2.45
N PRO A 34 -11.39 6.77 -3.20
CA PRO A 34 -11.98 7.92 -3.87
C PRO A 34 -12.82 7.47 -5.08
N ASN A 35 -13.63 8.38 -5.63
CA ASN A 35 -14.34 8.13 -6.88
C ASN A 35 -13.35 7.88 -8.03
N LYS A 36 -13.77 7.14 -9.04
CA LYS A 36 -12.96 6.88 -10.24
C LYS A 36 -12.57 8.13 -11.01
N GLU A 37 -13.29 9.24 -10.80
CA GLU A 37 -12.93 10.54 -11.37
C GLU A 37 -11.64 11.10 -10.78
N VAL A 38 -11.33 10.76 -9.52
CA VAL A 38 -10.14 11.21 -8.82
C VAL A 38 -8.94 10.30 -9.11
N MET A 39 -9.19 8.99 -9.17
CA MET A 39 -8.14 7.99 -9.33
C MET A 39 -8.70 6.80 -10.11
N SER A 40 -7.95 6.32 -11.09
CA SER A 40 -8.32 5.12 -11.82
C SER A 40 -7.95 3.87 -11.04
N TYR A 41 -8.86 2.92 -10.95
CA TYR A 41 -8.61 1.62 -10.31
C TYR A 41 -9.58 0.57 -10.89
N GLY A 42 -9.27 -0.69 -10.64
CA GLY A 42 -10.11 -1.79 -11.07
C GLY A 42 -9.84 -3.06 -10.29
N ALA A 43 -10.80 -3.97 -10.33
CA ALA A 43 -10.63 -5.30 -9.77
C ALA A 43 -9.70 -6.13 -10.68
N PRO A 44 -8.85 -7.01 -10.11
CA PRO A 44 -8.02 -7.90 -10.90
C PRO A 44 -8.87 -8.95 -11.60
N ASP A 45 -8.33 -9.51 -12.68
CA ASP A 45 -8.94 -10.65 -13.35
C ASP A 45 -8.99 -11.83 -12.37
N PRO A 46 -10.17 -12.45 -12.15
CA PRO A 46 -10.29 -13.59 -11.22
C PRO A 46 -9.43 -14.80 -11.59
N SER A 47 -9.02 -14.92 -12.84
CA SER A 47 -8.17 -16.02 -13.31
C SER A 47 -6.69 -15.85 -12.94
N GLU A 48 -6.27 -14.65 -12.55
CA GLU A 48 -4.87 -14.35 -12.21
C GLU A 48 -4.61 -14.65 -10.73
N GLU A 49 -3.60 -15.47 -10.46
CA GLU A 49 -3.10 -15.69 -9.08
C GLU A 49 -2.36 -14.46 -8.57
N ARG A 50 -1.60 -13.82 -9.44
CA ARG A 50 -0.91 -12.56 -9.15
C ARG A 50 -1.35 -11.54 -10.19
N PRO A 51 -2.12 -10.52 -9.79
CA PRO A 51 -2.48 -9.45 -10.70
C PRO A 51 -1.25 -8.79 -11.29
N GLN A 52 -1.26 -8.58 -12.61
CA GLN A 52 -0.19 -7.89 -13.32
C GLN A 52 -0.62 -6.45 -13.54
N PRO A 53 0.01 -5.48 -12.87
CA PRO A 53 -0.31 -4.08 -13.08
C PRO A 53 0.12 -3.65 -14.49
N LYS A 54 -0.70 -2.83 -15.13
CA LYS A 54 -0.35 -2.16 -16.38
C LYS A 54 0.60 -1.00 -16.09
N ASP A 55 1.16 -0.40 -17.15
CA ASP A 55 2.00 0.78 -16.99
C ASP A 55 1.26 1.88 -16.21
N GLY A 56 1.93 2.43 -15.20
CA GLY A 56 1.35 3.45 -14.34
C GLY A 56 0.41 2.93 -13.26
N GLU A 57 0.25 1.62 -13.15
CA GLU A 57 -0.57 0.99 -12.11
C GLU A 57 0.30 0.30 -11.06
N VAL A 58 -0.26 0.15 -9.88
CA VAL A 58 0.33 -0.65 -8.79
C VAL A 58 -0.73 -1.57 -8.21
N VAL A 59 -0.29 -2.67 -7.62
CA VAL A 59 -1.17 -3.57 -6.89
C VAL A 59 -1.31 -3.08 -5.45
N ILE A 60 -2.54 -3.01 -4.95
CA ILE A 60 -2.84 -2.65 -3.56
C ILE A 60 -3.65 -3.77 -2.94
N PHE A 61 -3.24 -4.21 -1.75
CA PHE A 61 -3.98 -5.19 -0.99
C PHE A 61 -5.07 -4.52 -0.16
N THR A 62 -6.23 -5.16 -0.06
CA THR A 62 -7.32 -4.66 0.78
C THR A 62 -6.94 -4.58 2.25
N ASP A 63 -6.05 -5.46 2.71
CA ASP A 63 -5.50 -5.41 4.08
C ASP A 63 -4.77 -4.11 4.37
N HIS A 64 -4.12 -3.51 3.39
CA HIS A 64 -3.46 -2.22 3.56
C HIS A 64 -4.48 -1.11 3.85
N MET A 65 -5.63 -1.14 3.18
CA MET A 65 -6.71 -0.18 3.43
C MET A 65 -7.29 -0.35 4.84
N ASN A 66 -7.42 -1.58 5.31
CA ASN A 66 -7.86 -1.86 6.68
C ASN A 66 -6.86 -1.39 7.75
N ARG A 67 -5.61 -1.18 7.36
CA ARG A 67 -4.55 -0.69 8.25
C ARG A 67 -4.31 0.82 8.17
N GLY A 68 -5.17 1.54 7.47
CA GLY A 68 -5.15 3.00 7.39
C GLY A 68 -4.65 3.57 6.07
N PHE A 69 -4.27 2.74 5.10
CA PHE A 69 -3.87 3.22 3.80
C PHE A 69 -5.09 3.62 2.98
N ALA A 70 -5.14 4.88 2.59
CA ALA A 70 -6.17 5.41 1.69
C ALA A 70 -5.52 5.74 0.34
N PRO A 71 -5.76 4.95 -0.72
CA PRO A 71 -5.20 5.27 -2.03
C PRO A 71 -5.67 6.64 -2.55
N PRO A 72 -4.82 7.40 -3.22
CA PRO A 72 -3.45 7.09 -3.67
C PRO A 72 -2.37 7.26 -2.60
N GLY A 73 -2.75 7.48 -1.36
CA GLY A 73 -1.83 7.68 -0.26
C GLY A 73 -1.42 9.14 -0.06
N SER A 74 -1.02 9.47 1.16
CA SER A 74 -0.50 10.79 1.48
C SER A 74 0.88 11.01 0.85
N LYS A 75 1.27 12.28 0.76
CA LYS A 75 2.63 12.61 0.31
C LYS A 75 3.68 11.92 1.18
N PHE A 76 3.49 11.92 2.50
CA PHE A 76 4.41 11.27 3.42
C PHE A 76 4.52 9.76 3.16
N PHE A 77 3.39 9.07 2.99
CA PHE A 77 3.38 7.64 2.68
C PHE A 77 4.15 7.34 1.40
N ARG A 78 3.90 8.13 0.35
CA ARG A 78 4.61 7.98 -0.93
C ARG A 78 6.09 8.28 -0.81
N ASP A 79 6.47 9.29 -0.02
CA ASP A 79 7.87 9.65 0.21
C ASP A 79 8.63 8.52 0.93
N VAL A 80 7.98 7.86 1.90
CA VAL A 80 8.57 6.69 2.58
C VAL A 80 8.83 5.56 1.60
N LEU A 81 7.84 5.22 0.78
CA LEU A 81 8.00 4.17 -0.22
C LEU A 81 9.10 4.51 -1.23
N HIS A 82 9.12 5.75 -1.69
CA HIS A 82 10.13 6.20 -2.65
C HIS A 82 11.55 6.14 -2.05
N PHE A 83 11.70 6.56 -0.81
CA PHE A 83 12.99 6.53 -0.13
C PHE A 83 13.57 5.11 -0.03
N PHE A 84 12.73 4.13 0.27
CA PHE A 84 13.15 2.73 0.39
C PHE A 84 13.04 1.95 -0.92
N ASP A 85 12.66 2.61 -2.01
CA ASP A 85 12.45 1.98 -3.34
C ASP A 85 11.47 0.81 -3.26
N LEU A 86 10.33 1.05 -2.63
CA LEU A 86 9.28 0.04 -2.43
C LEU A 86 8.01 0.42 -3.19
N ARG A 87 7.30 -0.61 -3.64
CA ARG A 87 5.92 -0.47 -4.14
C ARG A 87 4.95 -0.78 -2.99
N PRO A 88 3.69 -0.30 -3.05
CA PRO A 88 2.71 -0.64 -2.01
C PRO A 88 2.57 -2.13 -1.76
N GLN A 89 2.71 -2.95 -2.80
CA GLN A 89 2.61 -4.40 -2.71
C GLN A 89 3.81 -5.08 -2.03
N ASP A 90 4.91 -4.34 -1.85
CA ASP A 90 6.15 -4.87 -1.28
C ASP A 90 6.20 -4.76 0.24
N ILE A 91 5.26 -4.07 0.87
CA ILE A 91 5.24 -3.86 2.32
C ILE A 91 4.12 -4.64 2.98
N GLY A 92 4.38 -5.10 4.20
CA GLY A 92 3.40 -5.81 4.99
C GLY A 92 2.38 -4.88 5.68
N PRO A 93 1.23 -5.43 6.12
CA PRO A 93 0.21 -4.64 6.80
C PRO A 93 0.71 -3.91 8.04
N ASN A 94 1.62 -4.51 8.82
CA ASN A 94 2.17 -3.88 10.01
C ASN A 94 3.01 -2.64 9.68
N SER A 95 3.75 -2.67 8.58
CA SER A 95 4.51 -1.52 8.11
C SER A 95 3.60 -0.39 7.68
N VAL A 96 2.49 -0.71 7.01
CA VAL A 96 1.45 0.28 6.68
C VAL A 96 0.90 0.93 7.94
N SER A 97 0.56 0.13 8.96
CA SER A 97 0.08 0.65 10.25
C SER A 97 1.09 1.58 10.90
N ASN A 98 2.37 1.23 10.89
CA ASN A 98 3.44 2.07 11.47
C ASN A 98 3.54 3.42 10.76
N ILE A 99 3.51 3.42 9.43
CA ILE A 99 3.58 4.66 8.65
C ILE A 99 2.36 5.55 8.93
N CYS A 100 1.17 4.97 8.88
CA CYS A 100 -0.07 5.71 9.08
C CYS A 100 -0.20 6.22 10.51
N ASN A 101 0.16 5.42 11.50
CA ASN A 101 0.12 5.84 12.91
C ASN A 101 1.12 6.95 13.21
N PHE A 102 2.31 6.87 12.63
CA PHE A 102 3.31 7.93 12.76
C PHE A 102 2.80 9.24 12.16
N GLN A 103 2.17 9.18 10.99
CA GLN A 103 1.61 10.36 10.35
C GLN A 103 0.53 11.00 11.23
N VAL A 104 -0.40 10.20 11.76
CA VAL A 104 -1.44 10.69 12.65
C VAL A 104 -0.82 11.32 13.91
N PHE A 105 0.18 10.68 14.49
CA PHE A 105 0.87 11.19 15.66
C PHE A 105 1.46 12.57 15.39
N CYS A 106 2.14 12.76 14.28
CA CYS A 106 2.72 14.06 13.93
C CYS A 106 1.65 15.12 13.70
N GLU A 107 0.62 14.81 12.92
CA GLU A 107 -0.39 15.78 12.51
C GLU A 107 -1.35 16.14 13.65
N VAL A 108 -1.77 15.15 14.42
CA VAL A 108 -2.80 15.34 15.45
C VAL A 108 -2.19 15.74 16.80
N TYR A 109 -1.14 15.06 17.25
CA TYR A 109 -0.58 15.27 18.57
C TYR A 109 0.54 16.28 18.62
N LEU A 110 1.41 16.32 17.61
CA LEU A 110 2.49 17.28 17.54
C LEU A 110 2.12 18.57 16.78
N GLY A 111 1.08 18.51 15.95
CA GLY A 111 0.67 19.64 15.12
C GLY A 111 1.69 20.00 14.03
N GLU A 112 2.51 19.05 13.61
CA GLU A 112 3.55 19.24 12.62
C GLU A 112 3.38 18.26 11.45
N GLU A 113 3.96 18.62 10.29
CA GLU A 113 4.03 17.70 9.18
C GLU A 113 4.92 16.50 9.52
N PRO A 114 4.54 15.29 9.09
CA PRO A 114 5.37 14.12 9.32
C PRO A 114 6.72 14.25 8.63
N SER A 115 7.80 13.94 9.37
CA SER A 115 9.17 14.02 8.90
C SER A 115 9.72 12.63 8.59
N LEU A 116 10.26 12.46 7.38
CA LEU A 116 10.91 11.21 7.00
C LEU A 116 12.16 10.95 7.85
N LEU A 117 12.90 12.00 8.20
CA LEU A 117 14.09 11.87 9.06
C LEU A 117 13.71 11.32 10.43
N LEU A 118 12.67 11.87 11.06
CA LEU A 118 12.21 11.38 12.36
C LEU A 118 11.67 9.96 12.26
N PHE A 119 10.93 9.65 11.20
CA PHE A 119 10.42 8.30 10.98
C PHE A 119 11.56 7.28 10.92
N ARG A 120 12.63 7.60 10.19
CA ARG A 120 13.82 6.73 10.08
C ARG A 120 14.52 6.50 11.40
N GLU A 121 14.50 7.49 12.29
CA GLU A 121 15.09 7.38 13.63
C GLU A 121 14.31 6.43 14.54
N LEU A 122 12.98 6.34 14.34
CA LEU A 122 12.07 5.55 15.17
C LEU A 122 11.83 4.15 14.62
N PHE A 123 11.95 3.97 13.35
CA PHE A 123 11.66 2.73 12.63
C PHE A 123 12.79 2.41 11.62
#